data_2d1c9a5ed05b0b06702b7ee1f013cce8
#
_entry.id   2d1c9a5ed05b0b06702b7ee1f013cce8
#
_cell.length_a   1.000
_cell.length_b   1.000
_cell.length_c   1.000
_cell.angle_alpha   90.00
_cell.angle_beta   90.00
_cell.angle_gamma   90.00
#
_symmetry.space_group_name_H-M   'P 1'
#
loop_
_entity.id
_entity.type
_entity.pdbx_description
1 polymer ?
#
loop_
_entity_poly.entity_id
_entity_poly.type
_entity_poly.pdbx_seq_one_letter_code
_entity_poly.pdbx_strand_id
1 'polypeptide(L)'
;CGAGAEWLRDKCALCLNCLRVCPYDVPVITEAGRIDIRVDQCQGCGICFPACPCKAIGFGMLGVTEIQSRLKDAIDEAKGRNGGPTIAVIYCDFDAYDITNLRRMMKGKHPGKLLVGIPCLAKLSAIDLLRAFEYGVDGVLAIGCPNNECTYQEGEYWGQRRVDEAKRLLAELEMADRLEMHYISGLDLDQFD
;
A
#
# COMPACT_ATOMS: atom_id res chain seq x y z
N CYS A 1 10.41 0.42 14.37
CA CYS A 1 10.14 -1.01 14.17
C CYS A 1 8.63 -1.16 14.15
N GLY A 2 8.06 -1.50 12.99
CA GLY A 2 6.63 -1.69 12.83
C GLY A 2 6.13 -2.86 13.68
N ALA A 3 4.93 -2.74 14.22
CA ALA A 3 4.27 -3.86 14.90
C ALA A 3 4.18 -5.04 13.93
N GLY A 4 4.55 -6.24 14.38
CA GLY A 4 4.43 -7.47 13.59
C GLY A 4 2.97 -7.75 13.23
N ALA A 5 2.77 -8.75 12.38
CA ALA A 5 1.43 -9.16 11.99
C ALA A 5 0.63 -9.68 13.19
N GLU A 6 -0.61 -9.25 13.31
CA GLU A 6 -1.59 -9.82 14.23
C GLU A 6 -2.41 -10.88 13.51
N TRP A 7 -2.63 -12.01 14.17
CA TRP A 7 -3.42 -13.09 13.58
C TRP A 7 -4.73 -13.31 14.35
N LEU A 8 -5.84 -13.11 13.64
CA LEU A 8 -7.19 -13.31 14.15
C LEU A 8 -7.62 -14.76 13.84
N ARG A 9 -7.39 -15.64 14.79
CA ARG A 9 -7.61 -17.11 14.67
C ARG A 9 -9.01 -17.45 14.20
N ASP A 10 -10.01 -16.79 14.73
CA ASP A 10 -11.42 -17.09 14.46
C ASP A 10 -11.85 -16.74 13.03
N LYS A 11 -11.09 -15.91 12.33
CA LYS A 11 -11.33 -15.54 10.92
C LYS A 11 -10.55 -16.40 9.93
N CYS A 12 -9.62 -17.22 10.41
CA CYS A 12 -8.71 -17.94 9.53
C CYS A 12 -9.39 -19.14 8.86
N ALA A 13 -9.47 -19.15 7.53
CA ALA A 13 -10.00 -20.26 6.73
C ALA A 13 -8.93 -21.28 6.29
N LEU A 14 -7.72 -21.22 6.82
CA LEU A 14 -6.60 -22.12 6.48
C LEU A 14 -6.27 -22.18 4.98
N CYS A 15 -6.42 -21.08 4.25
CA CYS A 15 -6.14 -21.01 2.82
C CYS A 15 -4.65 -21.02 2.46
N LEU A 16 -3.77 -20.87 3.45
CA LEU A 16 -2.31 -20.90 3.36
C LEU A 16 -1.67 -19.79 2.50
N ASN A 17 -2.44 -18.79 2.06
CA ASN A 17 -1.89 -17.70 1.25
C ASN A 17 -0.77 -16.95 1.98
N CYS A 18 -0.90 -16.72 3.28
CA CYS A 18 0.10 -16.04 4.08
C CYS A 18 1.46 -16.77 4.09
N LEU A 19 1.47 -18.11 4.04
CA LEU A 19 2.70 -18.89 3.93
C LEU A 19 3.36 -18.72 2.56
N ARG A 20 2.54 -18.69 1.50
CA ARG A 20 3.03 -18.63 0.12
C ARG A 20 3.62 -17.27 -0.26
N VAL A 21 3.15 -16.21 0.38
CA VAL A 21 3.57 -14.85 0.04
C VAL A 21 4.59 -14.26 1.01
N CYS A 22 4.93 -14.96 2.09
CA CYS A 22 5.87 -14.46 3.08
C CYS A 22 7.31 -14.74 2.65
N PRO A 23 8.13 -13.72 2.31
CA PRO A 23 9.52 -13.93 1.91
C PRO A 23 10.45 -14.29 3.08
N TYR A 24 9.91 -14.32 4.30
CA TYR A 24 10.66 -14.59 5.54
C TYR A 24 10.25 -15.90 6.21
N ASP A 25 9.35 -16.68 5.62
CA ASP A 25 8.83 -17.96 6.14
C ASP A 25 8.29 -17.89 7.58
N VAL A 26 7.76 -16.71 7.96
CA VAL A 26 7.27 -16.47 9.33
C VAL A 26 5.98 -17.21 9.66
N PRO A 27 4.93 -17.22 8.79
CA PRO A 27 3.76 -18.04 9.04
C PRO A 27 4.10 -19.53 8.92
N VAL A 28 3.71 -20.32 9.90
CA VAL A 28 3.96 -21.77 9.93
C VAL A 28 2.66 -22.54 10.17
N ILE A 29 2.65 -23.81 9.80
CA ILE A 29 1.58 -24.74 10.17
C ILE A 29 2.04 -25.48 11.42
N THR A 30 1.25 -25.43 12.49
CA THR A 30 1.52 -26.15 13.72
C THR A 30 1.15 -27.64 13.57
N GLU A 31 1.60 -28.49 14.48
CA GLU A 31 1.21 -29.91 14.53
C GLU A 31 -0.30 -30.11 14.65
N ALA A 32 -1.01 -29.14 15.24
CA ALA A 32 -2.48 -29.13 15.32
C ALA A 32 -3.16 -28.70 14.01
N GLY A 33 -2.42 -28.54 12.90
CA GLY A 33 -2.95 -28.16 11.60
C GLY A 33 -3.45 -26.72 11.54
N ARG A 34 -2.96 -25.84 12.38
CA ARG A 34 -3.34 -24.41 12.45
C ARG A 34 -2.20 -23.53 11.98
N ILE A 35 -2.53 -22.36 11.46
CA ILE A 35 -1.52 -21.31 11.19
C ILE A 35 -1.05 -20.73 12.53
N ASP A 36 0.23 -20.46 12.62
CA ASP A 36 0.82 -19.60 13.64
C ASP A 36 1.74 -18.57 12.99
N ILE A 37 1.74 -17.35 13.52
CA ILE A 37 2.61 -16.27 13.04
C ILE A 37 3.61 -15.98 14.15
N ARG A 38 4.87 -16.31 13.89
CA ARG A 38 5.99 -16.00 14.81
C ARG A 38 6.28 -14.51 14.79
N VAL A 39 5.58 -13.76 15.64
CA VAL A 39 5.58 -12.29 15.65
C VAL A 39 6.97 -11.72 15.92
N ASP A 40 7.78 -12.42 16.69
CA ASP A 40 9.18 -12.10 17.00
C ASP A 40 10.11 -12.14 15.76
N GLN A 41 9.74 -12.90 14.75
CA GLN A 41 10.48 -13.03 13.48
C GLN A 41 9.86 -12.19 12.35
N CYS A 42 8.67 -11.63 12.59
CA CYS A 42 7.94 -10.87 11.58
C CYS A 42 8.61 -9.53 11.29
N GLN A 43 9.00 -9.30 10.04
CA GLN A 43 9.60 -8.03 9.61
C GLN A 43 8.57 -6.90 9.40
N GLY A 44 7.28 -7.18 9.50
CA GLY A 44 6.23 -6.16 9.35
C GLY A 44 6.01 -5.67 7.92
N CYS A 45 6.50 -6.39 6.90
CA CYS A 45 6.36 -6.00 5.48
C CYS A 45 4.90 -5.84 5.02
N GLY A 46 3.99 -6.64 5.58
CA GLY A 46 2.56 -6.56 5.31
C GLY A 46 2.07 -7.24 4.04
N ILE A 47 2.92 -7.95 3.29
CA ILE A 47 2.55 -8.66 2.05
C ILE A 47 1.40 -9.64 2.27
N CYS A 48 1.40 -10.35 3.41
CA CYS A 48 0.35 -11.32 3.76
C CYS A 48 -1.01 -10.69 4.09
N PHE A 49 -1.04 -9.40 4.41
CA PHE A 49 -2.26 -8.69 4.79
C PHE A 49 -3.29 -8.63 3.66
N PRO A 50 -3.02 -8.03 2.48
CA PRO A 50 -3.95 -8.04 1.36
C PRO A 50 -4.10 -9.43 0.71
N ALA A 51 -3.17 -10.35 0.94
CA ALA A 51 -3.25 -11.73 0.44
C ALA A 51 -4.24 -12.59 1.22
N CYS A 52 -4.69 -12.16 2.40
CA CYS A 52 -5.64 -12.91 3.23
C CYS A 52 -7.09 -12.60 2.84
N PRO A 53 -7.82 -13.52 2.17
CA PRO A 53 -9.18 -13.26 1.73
C PRO A 53 -10.15 -13.11 2.91
N CYS A 54 -9.85 -13.76 4.03
CA CYS A 54 -10.68 -13.71 5.24
C CYS A 54 -10.35 -12.53 6.16
N LYS A 55 -9.39 -11.67 5.78
CA LYS A 55 -8.92 -10.54 6.61
C LYS A 55 -8.55 -11.00 8.04
N ALA A 56 -7.96 -12.20 8.14
CA ALA A 56 -7.51 -12.79 9.40
C ALA A 56 -6.13 -12.27 9.83
N ILE A 57 -5.49 -11.40 9.06
CA ILE A 57 -4.19 -10.80 9.36
C ILE A 57 -4.38 -9.29 9.47
N GLY A 58 -3.87 -8.72 10.55
CA GLY A 58 -3.82 -7.29 10.81
C GLY A 58 -2.39 -6.83 11.11
N PHE A 59 -2.18 -5.54 11.15
CA PHE A 59 -0.90 -4.91 11.52
C PHE A 59 -1.17 -3.71 12.44
N GLY A 60 -1.49 -3.95 13.71
CA GLY A 60 -1.67 -2.91 14.71
C GLY A 60 -2.53 -1.74 14.20
N MET A 61 -1.96 -0.54 14.14
CA MET A 61 -2.67 0.67 13.67
C MET A 61 -2.87 0.75 12.15
N LEU A 62 -2.40 -0.22 11.35
CA LEU A 62 -2.51 -0.23 9.89
C LEU A 62 -3.41 -1.37 9.40
N GLY A 63 -4.64 -1.42 9.87
CA GLY A 63 -5.67 -2.28 9.31
C GLY A 63 -6.20 -1.78 7.94
N VAL A 64 -7.00 -2.60 7.24
CA VAL A 64 -7.67 -2.20 5.97
C VAL A 64 -8.40 -0.87 6.14
N THR A 65 -9.07 -0.68 7.27
CA THR A 65 -9.82 0.53 7.58
C THR A 65 -8.92 1.76 7.71
N GLU A 66 -7.69 1.60 8.19
CA GLU A 66 -6.75 2.71 8.39
C GLU A 66 -6.25 3.30 7.06
N ILE A 67 -5.85 2.44 6.11
CA ILE A 67 -5.40 2.90 4.78
C ILE A 67 -6.55 3.63 4.08
N GLN A 68 -7.75 3.05 4.13
CA GLN A 68 -8.93 3.64 3.52
C GLN A 68 -9.35 4.96 4.20
N SER A 69 -9.24 5.03 5.54
CA SER A 69 -9.51 6.27 6.27
C SER A 69 -8.53 7.37 5.85
N ARG A 70 -7.23 7.08 5.83
CA ARG A 70 -6.20 8.05 5.40
C ARG A 70 -6.42 8.56 3.97
N LEU A 71 -6.79 7.65 3.05
CA LEU A 71 -7.13 8.03 1.68
C LEU A 71 -8.35 8.96 1.66
N LYS A 72 -9.42 8.56 2.36
CA LYS A 72 -10.65 9.33 2.42
C LYS A 72 -10.45 10.70 3.05
N ASP A 73 -9.77 10.75 4.20
CA ASP A 73 -9.51 12.00 4.92
C ASP A 73 -8.70 12.97 4.06
N ALA A 74 -7.64 12.48 3.38
CA ALA A 74 -6.85 13.29 2.45
C ALA A 74 -7.69 13.83 1.29
N ILE A 75 -8.58 13.00 0.73
CA ILE A 75 -9.47 13.40 -0.38
C ILE A 75 -10.50 14.42 0.10
N ASP A 76 -11.13 14.20 1.25
CA ASP A 76 -12.16 15.11 1.78
C ASP A 76 -11.56 16.47 2.17
N GLU A 77 -10.32 16.50 2.67
CA GLU A 77 -9.59 17.76 2.90
C GLU A 77 -9.30 18.54 1.61
N ALA A 78 -9.15 17.85 0.48
CA ALA A 78 -8.86 18.48 -0.80
C ALA A 78 -10.11 18.93 -1.57
N LYS A 79 -11.24 18.28 -1.32
CA LYS A 79 -12.52 18.68 -1.87
C LYS A 79 -12.84 20.11 -1.44
N GLY A 80 -12.69 21.05 -2.33
CA GLY A 80 -12.95 22.48 -2.07
C GLY A 80 -11.73 23.38 -2.17
N ARG A 81 -10.52 22.83 -2.40
CA ARG A 81 -9.32 23.67 -2.52
C ARG A 81 -9.05 24.16 -3.94
N ASN A 82 -9.50 23.46 -5.00
CA ASN A 82 -9.19 23.87 -6.38
C ASN A 82 -10.13 23.26 -7.42
N GLY A 83 -10.34 23.99 -8.53
CA GLY A 83 -11.12 23.56 -9.69
C GLY A 83 -10.35 22.71 -10.72
N GLY A 84 -9.30 21.99 -10.30
CA GLY A 84 -8.51 21.10 -11.17
C GLY A 84 -8.61 19.62 -10.76
N PRO A 85 -8.03 18.70 -11.55
CA PRO A 85 -8.07 17.28 -11.27
C PRO A 85 -7.39 16.94 -9.94
N THR A 86 -7.98 16.01 -9.21
CA THR A 86 -7.49 15.52 -7.92
C THR A 86 -6.74 14.20 -8.12
N ILE A 87 -5.44 14.20 -7.85
CA ILE A 87 -4.58 13.02 -7.99
C ILE A 87 -4.15 12.53 -6.60
N ALA A 88 -4.46 11.29 -6.25
CA ALA A 88 -3.93 10.66 -5.05
C ALA A 88 -2.54 10.09 -5.34
N VAL A 89 -1.53 10.62 -4.67
CA VAL A 89 -0.15 10.11 -4.71
C VAL A 89 0.08 9.26 -3.48
N ILE A 90 0.08 7.93 -3.66
CA ILE A 90 0.30 6.95 -2.60
C ILE A 90 1.75 6.51 -2.69
N TYR A 91 2.53 6.70 -1.63
CA TYR A 91 3.96 6.45 -1.65
C TYR A 91 4.43 5.64 -0.43
N CYS A 92 5.52 4.87 -0.62
CA CYS A 92 6.23 4.22 0.48
C CYS A 92 6.84 5.28 1.41
N ASP A 93 6.51 5.21 2.71
CA ASP A 93 7.00 6.17 3.69
C ASP A 93 8.00 5.54 4.69
N PHE A 94 8.68 4.50 4.27
CA PHE A 94 9.63 3.80 5.13
C PHE A 94 10.84 4.67 5.49
N ASP A 95 11.31 5.51 4.57
CA ASP A 95 12.40 6.44 4.81
C ASP A 95 11.88 7.86 5.07
N ALA A 96 11.88 8.25 6.35
CA ALA A 96 11.37 9.56 6.77
C ALA A 96 12.13 10.75 6.16
N TYR A 97 13.37 10.56 5.72
CA TYR A 97 14.19 11.63 5.11
C TYR A 97 13.64 11.98 3.73
N ASP A 98 13.40 10.99 2.90
CA ASP A 98 12.93 11.16 1.53
C ASP A 98 11.53 11.75 1.47
N ILE A 99 10.67 11.36 2.43
CA ILE A 99 9.30 11.87 2.54
C ILE A 99 9.26 13.34 2.89
N THR A 100 10.13 13.78 3.80
CA THR A 100 10.18 15.18 4.20
C THR A 100 10.58 16.04 3.00
N ASN A 101 11.49 15.57 2.16
CA ASN A 101 11.90 16.23 0.94
C ASN A 101 10.76 16.20 -0.09
N LEU A 102 10.13 15.06 -0.34
CA LEU A 102 9.00 14.93 -1.24
C LEU A 102 7.86 15.89 -0.85
N ARG A 103 7.46 15.90 0.43
CA ARG A 103 6.44 16.82 0.94
C ARG A 103 6.84 18.29 0.77
N ARG A 104 8.11 18.62 0.97
CA ARG A 104 8.63 19.99 0.79
C ARG A 104 8.58 20.40 -0.67
N MET A 105 9.03 19.54 -1.59
CA MET A 105 9.04 19.80 -3.03
C MET A 105 7.65 19.98 -3.59
N MET A 106 6.68 19.16 -3.14
CA MET A 106 5.30 19.22 -3.60
C MET A 106 4.44 20.29 -2.93
N LYS A 107 4.88 20.84 -1.79
CA LYS A 107 4.10 21.83 -1.04
C LYS A 107 3.95 23.13 -1.84
N GLY A 108 2.72 23.41 -2.25
CA GLY A 108 2.37 24.65 -2.99
C GLY A 108 2.59 24.63 -4.50
N LYS A 109 3.32 23.64 -5.05
CA LYS A 109 3.55 23.52 -6.49
C LYS A 109 2.40 22.80 -7.24
N HIS A 110 1.71 21.88 -6.56
CA HIS A 110 0.71 21.02 -7.19
C HIS A 110 -0.56 20.92 -6.33
N PRO A 111 -1.43 21.91 -6.37
CA PRO A 111 -2.59 22.00 -5.46
C PRO A 111 -3.60 20.85 -5.59
N GLY A 112 -3.65 20.15 -6.73
CA GLY A 112 -4.53 18.98 -6.95
C GLY A 112 -3.94 17.64 -6.55
N LYS A 113 -2.69 17.58 -6.04
CA LYS A 113 -2.04 16.32 -5.65
C LYS A 113 -2.16 16.09 -4.14
N LEU A 114 -2.70 14.92 -3.76
CA LEU A 114 -2.89 14.47 -2.39
C LEU A 114 -1.82 13.45 -2.03
N LEU A 115 -1.01 13.74 -1.04
CA LEU A 115 0.06 12.86 -0.59
C LEU A 115 -0.42 11.91 0.51
N VAL A 116 -0.40 10.61 0.26
CA VAL A 116 -0.78 9.56 1.21
C VAL A 116 0.40 8.63 1.43
N GLY A 117 1.10 8.80 2.54
CA GLY A 117 2.19 7.92 2.94
C GLY A 117 1.69 6.62 3.55
N ILE A 118 2.27 5.51 3.12
CA ILE A 118 2.05 4.18 3.70
C ILE A 118 3.38 3.47 3.90
N PRO A 119 3.53 2.61 4.92
CA PRO A 119 4.83 2.00 5.22
C PRO A 119 5.42 1.16 4.07
N CYS A 120 4.59 0.54 3.26
CA CYS A 120 5.01 -0.19 2.06
C CYS A 120 3.82 -0.38 1.12
N LEU A 121 4.01 -0.22 -0.19
CA LEU A 121 2.96 -0.46 -1.20
C LEU A 121 2.43 -1.90 -1.19
N ALA A 122 3.21 -2.87 -0.74
CA ALA A 122 2.77 -4.25 -0.56
C ALA A 122 1.60 -4.42 0.41
N LYS A 123 1.33 -3.43 1.27
CA LYS A 123 0.18 -3.40 2.18
C LYS A 123 -1.12 -2.98 1.50
N LEU A 124 -1.06 -2.35 0.32
CA LEU A 124 -2.25 -2.03 -0.46
C LEU A 124 -2.88 -3.29 -1.04
N SER A 125 -4.19 -3.31 -1.07
CA SER A 125 -4.95 -4.21 -1.93
C SER A 125 -5.40 -3.49 -3.20
N ALA A 126 -5.76 -4.24 -4.25
CA ALA A 126 -6.39 -3.66 -5.43
C ALA A 126 -7.67 -2.89 -5.07
N ILE A 127 -8.42 -3.36 -4.06
CA ILE A 127 -9.63 -2.70 -3.57
C ILE A 127 -9.33 -1.31 -2.97
N ASP A 128 -8.20 -1.13 -2.28
CA ASP A 128 -7.85 0.17 -1.72
C ASP A 128 -7.59 1.19 -2.83
N LEU A 129 -6.95 0.75 -3.92
CA LEU A 129 -6.72 1.58 -5.11
C LEU A 129 -8.04 1.95 -5.82
N LEU A 130 -8.95 0.99 -5.98
CA LEU A 130 -10.27 1.24 -6.57
C LEU A 130 -11.12 2.19 -5.73
N ARG A 131 -11.06 2.06 -4.41
CA ARG A 131 -11.79 2.95 -3.50
C ARG A 131 -11.32 4.39 -3.52
N ALA A 132 -10.08 4.66 -3.90
CA ALA A 132 -9.64 6.04 -4.12
C ALA A 132 -10.51 6.73 -5.18
N PHE A 133 -10.84 6.01 -6.27
CA PHE A 133 -11.75 6.53 -7.31
C PHE A 133 -13.20 6.67 -6.79
N GLU A 134 -13.69 5.73 -5.97
CA GLU A 134 -15.01 5.87 -5.31
C GLU A 134 -15.07 7.11 -4.41
N TYR A 135 -13.97 7.48 -3.78
CA TYR A 135 -13.89 8.69 -2.96
C TYR A 135 -13.78 9.98 -3.79
N GLY A 136 -13.58 9.86 -5.12
CA GLY A 136 -13.69 10.95 -6.07
C GLY A 136 -12.38 11.54 -6.53
N VAL A 137 -11.28 10.77 -6.56
CA VAL A 137 -10.05 11.18 -7.24
C VAL A 137 -10.18 10.94 -8.75
N ASP A 138 -9.54 11.79 -9.54
CA ASP A 138 -9.47 11.67 -11.00
C ASP A 138 -8.37 10.71 -11.44
N GLY A 139 -7.33 10.54 -10.61
CA GLY A 139 -6.22 9.62 -10.87
C GLY A 139 -5.50 9.19 -9.60
N VAL A 140 -4.76 8.09 -9.71
CA VAL A 140 -3.92 7.55 -8.65
C VAL A 140 -2.52 7.30 -9.18
N LEU A 141 -1.52 7.82 -8.47
CA LEU A 141 -0.11 7.55 -8.70
C LEU A 141 0.45 6.77 -7.50
N ALA A 142 0.88 5.55 -7.71
CA ALA A 142 1.58 4.75 -6.71
C ALA A 142 3.09 4.93 -6.88
N ILE A 143 3.81 5.21 -5.80
CA ILE A 143 5.25 5.42 -5.82
C ILE A 143 5.91 4.41 -4.90
N GLY A 144 6.69 3.50 -5.49
CA GLY A 144 7.43 2.45 -4.80
C GLY A 144 8.93 2.65 -4.81
N CYS A 145 9.62 1.82 -4.04
CA CYS A 145 11.07 1.70 -4.08
C CYS A 145 11.52 1.04 -5.40
N PRO A 146 12.69 1.39 -5.96
CA PRO A 146 13.26 0.69 -7.10
C PRO A 146 13.52 -0.80 -6.81
N ASN A 147 13.63 -1.60 -7.87
CA ASN A 147 14.02 -3.00 -7.75
C ASN A 147 15.34 -3.12 -6.99
N ASN A 148 15.42 -4.06 -6.08
CA ASN A 148 16.53 -4.34 -5.17
C ASN A 148 16.84 -3.27 -4.11
N GLU A 149 16.08 -2.19 -4.03
CA GLU A 149 16.18 -1.18 -2.96
C GLU A 149 15.07 -1.30 -1.92
N CYS A 150 14.14 -2.25 -2.12
CA CYS A 150 13.06 -2.46 -1.17
C CYS A 150 13.57 -3.05 0.14
N THR A 151 13.35 -2.37 1.25
CA THR A 151 13.72 -2.85 2.59
C THR A 151 13.06 -4.19 2.95
N TYR A 152 11.93 -4.48 2.37
CA TYR A 152 11.15 -5.70 2.60
C TYR A 152 11.30 -6.74 1.47
N GLN A 153 12.44 -6.84 0.85
CA GLN A 153 12.80 -7.79 -0.21
C GLN A 153 11.86 -7.79 -1.42
N GLU A 154 10.59 -8.19 -1.25
CA GLU A 154 9.60 -8.33 -2.33
C GLU A 154 8.49 -7.26 -2.28
N GLY A 155 8.66 -6.20 -1.52
CA GLY A 155 7.62 -5.19 -1.34
C GLY A 155 7.22 -4.48 -2.64
N GLU A 156 8.20 -4.15 -3.50
CA GLU A 156 7.98 -3.54 -4.81
C GLU A 156 7.26 -4.50 -5.77
N TYR A 157 7.66 -5.77 -5.80
CA TYR A 157 7.05 -6.81 -6.63
C TYR A 157 5.56 -6.98 -6.29
N TRP A 158 5.23 -7.11 -5.00
CA TRP A 158 3.85 -7.25 -4.57
C TRP A 158 3.04 -5.96 -4.76
N GLY A 159 3.66 -4.79 -4.57
CA GLY A 159 3.05 -3.49 -4.87
C GLY A 159 2.64 -3.39 -6.33
N GLN A 160 3.55 -3.73 -7.25
CA GLN A 160 3.29 -3.75 -8.70
C GLN A 160 2.13 -4.70 -9.04
N ARG A 161 2.12 -5.91 -8.50
CA ARG A 161 1.04 -6.87 -8.76
C ARG A 161 -0.32 -6.35 -8.31
N ARG A 162 -0.39 -5.59 -7.22
CA ARG A 162 -1.65 -4.98 -6.75
C ARG A 162 -2.12 -3.86 -7.68
N VAL A 163 -1.19 -3.06 -8.17
CA VAL A 163 -1.50 -2.03 -9.17
C VAL A 163 -1.97 -2.67 -10.47
N ASP A 164 -1.29 -3.71 -10.96
CA ASP A 164 -1.69 -4.42 -12.19
C ASP A 164 -3.07 -5.09 -12.05
N GLU A 165 -3.38 -5.64 -10.88
CA GLU A 165 -4.70 -6.19 -10.57
C GLU A 165 -5.78 -5.09 -10.62
N ALA A 166 -5.53 -3.95 -10.00
CA ALA A 166 -6.44 -2.81 -10.04
C ALA A 166 -6.60 -2.23 -11.45
N LYS A 167 -5.50 -2.10 -12.22
CA LYS A 167 -5.55 -1.64 -13.62
C LYS A 167 -6.41 -2.54 -14.50
N ARG A 168 -6.33 -3.86 -14.32
CA ARG A 168 -7.19 -4.80 -15.06
C ARG A 168 -8.67 -4.59 -14.77
N LEU A 169 -9.03 -4.33 -13.52
CA LEU A 169 -10.42 -4.04 -13.14
C LEU A 169 -10.87 -2.68 -13.66
N LEU A 170 -10.01 -1.67 -13.62
CA LEU A 170 -10.29 -0.34 -14.18
C LEU A 170 -10.40 -0.34 -15.70
N ALA A 171 -9.75 -1.28 -16.38
CA ALA A 171 -9.85 -1.42 -17.85
C ALA A 171 -11.28 -1.74 -18.31
N GLU A 172 -12.04 -2.50 -17.52
CA GLU A 172 -13.46 -2.78 -17.79
C GLU A 172 -14.33 -1.51 -17.79
N LEU A 173 -13.83 -0.44 -17.15
CA LEU A 173 -14.47 0.87 -17.04
C LEU A 173 -13.79 1.95 -17.93
N GLU A 174 -12.85 1.54 -18.79
CA GLU A 174 -12.03 2.44 -19.63
C GLU A 174 -11.24 3.48 -18.79
N MET A 175 -10.82 3.10 -17.56
CA MET A 175 -10.14 3.99 -16.62
C MET A 175 -8.71 3.50 -16.26
N ALA A 176 -8.16 2.53 -16.97
CA ALA A 176 -6.85 1.95 -16.63
C ALA A 176 -5.69 2.95 -16.71
N ASP A 177 -5.80 3.96 -17.58
CA ASP A 177 -4.85 5.06 -17.76
C ASP A 177 -4.82 6.05 -16.59
N ARG A 178 -5.80 5.98 -15.69
CA ARG A 178 -5.89 6.85 -14.50
C ARG A 178 -5.14 6.29 -13.28
N LEU A 179 -4.58 5.09 -13.38
CA LEU A 179 -3.76 4.49 -12.33
C LEU A 179 -2.37 4.20 -12.89
N GLU A 180 -1.35 4.81 -12.31
CA GLU A 180 0.05 4.60 -12.69
C GLU A 180 0.91 4.21 -11.48
N MET A 181 2.01 3.50 -11.76
CA MET A 181 3.04 3.20 -10.76
C MET A 181 4.40 3.66 -11.25
N HIS A 182 5.13 4.34 -10.41
CA HIS A 182 6.51 4.75 -10.62
C HIS A 182 7.42 4.28 -9.49
N TYR A 183 8.68 4.10 -9.82
CA TYR A 183 9.71 3.75 -8.86
C TYR A 183 10.67 4.92 -8.72
N ILE A 184 10.89 5.35 -7.50
CA ILE A 184 11.76 6.49 -7.21
C ILE A 184 12.72 6.08 -6.11
N SER A 185 14.01 6.21 -6.40
CA SER A 185 15.05 6.18 -5.38
C SER A 185 15.04 7.48 -4.59
N GLY A 186 15.23 7.41 -3.28
CA GLY A 186 15.40 8.61 -2.47
C GLY A 186 16.58 9.51 -2.88
N LEU A 187 17.44 9.01 -3.76
CA LEU A 187 18.55 9.76 -4.32
C LEU A 187 18.18 10.55 -5.59
N ASP A 188 17.05 10.24 -6.23
CA ASP A 188 16.64 10.78 -7.54
C ASP A 188 15.35 11.61 -7.47
N LEU A 189 15.21 12.45 -6.47
CA LEU A 189 14.02 13.28 -6.25
C LEU A 189 13.74 14.29 -7.38
N ASP A 190 14.74 14.57 -8.23
CA ASP A 190 14.61 15.48 -9.37
C ASP A 190 13.69 14.96 -10.50
N GLN A 191 13.28 13.70 -10.43
CA GLN A 191 12.36 13.09 -11.41
C GLN A 191 10.88 13.45 -11.19
N PHE A 192 10.59 14.25 -10.17
CA PHE A 192 9.21 14.61 -9.78
C PHE A 192 8.66 15.92 -10.38
N ASP A 193 9.46 16.65 -11.17
CA ASP A 193 9.02 17.91 -11.80
C ASP A 193 8.26 17.72 -13.10
#